data_6d82d88b8fc836956fe874fae375a557
#
_entry.id   6d82d88b8fc836956fe874fae375a557
#
_cell.length_a   1.000
_cell.length_b   1.000
_cell.length_c   1.000
_cell.angle_alpha   90.00
_cell.angle_beta   90.00
_cell.angle_gamma   90.00
#
_symmetry.space_group_name_H-M   'P 1'
#
loop_
_entity.id
_entity.type
_entity.pdbx_description
1 polymer ?
#
loop_
_entity_poly.entity_id
_entity_poly.type
_entity_poly.pdbx_seq_one_letter_code
_entity_poly.pdbx_strand_id
1 'polypeptide(L)'
;MSRIVIIGAGVMGLAAAYRAAKDGHQVEVLEASPDAGGMAGHFDFEGTSIERFYHFICHTDYPTFDLLKELGIEGKLHWRSTSMGLFSEGTLHEWGNPLALLRYPSLTLLQRVRYGIFAFVCVRRKSWPALEHESAKEWITQWCGQAVYEQLWRPLFNHKFYEYADNISAAWIWTRIHRIGRSRKSIFQEELGYLEGGSITLVDALIDEITKHGGVVHLGRPAQGVTVEEGRVTGVQTAAGHVPADAVICTVPTPLLGALIPALPAEWKQRYAEIHNIGVICVILRLKRSVTPHFWVNISEPDLEIPGIIEFTNLRDVGGDTIVYVPYYMPVTNEKFSWPDERLLEEGFACLQRINPLLSGEDIVATKVARLRYGQPICEPGFAAKIPPTQTPIAGLQIADTCYYYPEDRGIAESVRLGMRMATAIAD
;
A
#
# COMPACT_ATOMS: atom_id res chain seq x y z
N MET A 1 -10.98 -30.32 -11.10
CA MET A 1 -9.56 -29.96 -11.20
C MET A 1 -9.38 -29.15 -12.47
N SER A 2 -9.00 -27.88 -12.36
CA SER A 2 -8.87 -26.93 -13.48
C SER A 2 -7.44 -26.44 -13.57
N ARG A 3 -6.99 -26.01 -14.75
CA ARG A 3 -5.72 -25.28 -14.93
C ARG A 3 -5.99 -23.80 -14.73
N ILE A 4 -5.35 -23.22 -13.74
CA ILE A 4 -5.52 -21.82 -13.36
C ILE A 4 -4.20 -21.09 -13.56
N VAL A 5 -4.22 -20.02 -14.37
CA VAL A 5 -3.09 -19.11 -14.52
C VAL A 5 -3.34 -17.84 -13.73
N ILE A 6 -2.40 -17.48 -12.88
CA ILE A 6 -2.40 -16.21 -12.12
C ILE A 6 -1.42 -15.25 -12.79
N ILE A 7 -1.86 -14.05 -13.13
CA ILE A 7 -0.99 -13.00 -13.67
C ILE A 7 -0.68 -12.00 -12.58
N GLY A 8 0.59 -12.00 -12.14
CA GLY A 8 1.14 -11.18 -11.06
C GLY A 8 1.44 -12.00 -9.79
N ALA A 9 2.71 -11.96 -9.35
CA ALA A 9 3.19 -12.58 -8.10
C ALA A 9 3.29 -11.57 -6.95
N GLY A 10 2.43 -10.55 -6.90
CA GLY A 10 2.17 -9.77 -5.70
C GLY A 10 1.43 -10.60 -4.65
N VAL A 11 1.32 -10.10 -3.42
CA VAL A 11 0.67 -10.84 -2.32
C VAL A 11 -0.76 -11.31 -2.68
N MET A 12 -1.53 -10.51 -3.45
CA MET A 12 -2.87 -10.91 -3.90
C MET A 12 -2.82 -12.12 -4.81
N GLY A 13 -1.95 -12.09 -5.84
CA GLY A 13 -1.80 -13.20 -6.78
C GLY A 13 -1.26 -14.46 -6.12
N LEU A 14 -0.28 -14.34 -5.23
CA LEU A 14 0.28 -15.47 -4.46
C LEU A 14 -0.75 -16.07 -3.49
N ALA A 15 -1.56 -15.24 -2.82
CA ALA A 15 -2.65 -15.74 -1.97
C ALA A 15 -3.72 -16.48 -2.78
N ALA A 16 -4.06 -15.98 -3.97
CA ALA A 16 -4.97 -16.68 -4.89
C ALA A 16 -4.37 -18.00 -5.39
N ALA A 17 -3.09 -17.98 -5.77
CA ALA A 17 -2.36 -19.18 -6.22
C ALA A 17 -2.28 -20.25 -5.14
N TYR A 18 -1.93 -19.85 -3.91
CA TYR A 18 -1.89 -20.76 -2.76
C TYR A 18 -3.25 -21.41 -2.51
N ARG A 19 -4.32 -20.62 -2.47
CA ARG A 19 -5.66 -21.14 -2.24
C ARG A 19 -6.08 -22.12 -3.34
N ALA A 20 -5.91 -21.75 -4.60
CA ALA A 20 -6.24 -22.61 -5.73
C ALA A 20 -5.43 -23.92 -5.75
N ALA A 21 -4.13 -23.85 -5.49
CA ALA A 21 -3.27 -25.03 -5.43
C ALA A 21 -3.67 -25.96 -4.27
N LYS A 22 -3.96 -25.41 -3.09
CA LYS A 22 -4.44 -26.13 -1.91
C LYS A 22 -5.81 -26.83 -2.16
N ASP A 23 -6.67 -26.21 -2.97
CA ASP A 23 -7.96 -26.78 -3.38
C ASP A 23 -7.81 -27.85 -4.50
N GLY A 24 -6.57 -28.17 -4.92
CA GLY A 24 -6.26 -29.25 -5.84
C GLY A 24 -6.29 -28.86 -7.32
N HIS A 25 -6.26 -27.57 -7.66
CA HIS A 25 -6.12 -27.10 -9.03
C HIS A 25 -4.66 -27.13 -9.49
N GLN A 26 -4.44 -27.21 -10.81
CA GLN A 26 -3.13 -26.99 -11.41
C GLN A 26 -2.91 -25.49 -11.56
N VAL A 27 -1.87 -24.93 -10.90
CA VAL A 27 -1.64 -23.49 -10.81
C VAL A 27 -0.30 -23.10 -11.42
N GLU A 28 -0.31 -22.12 -12.32
CA GLU A 28 0.88 -21.43 -12.77
C GLU A 28 0.74 -19.92 -12.49
N VAL A 29 1.76 -19.34 -11.86
CA VAL A 29 1.86 -17.88 -11.62
C VAL A 29 2.86 -17.30 -12.61
N LEU A 30 2.47 -16.24 -13.31
CA LEU A 30 3.31 -15.50 -14.26
C LEU A 30 3.62 -14.11 -13.70
N GLU A 31 4.89 -13.82 -13.44
CA GLU A 31 5.36 -12.53 -12.93
C GLU A 31 6.36 -11.90 -13.91
N ALA A 32 6.16 -10.63 -14.22
CA ALA A 32 7.04 -9.88 -15.13
C ALA A 32 8.38 -9.51 -14.49
N SER A 33 8.38 -9.27 -13.19
CA SER A 33 9.59 -8.95 -12.42
C SER A 33 10.46 -10.21 -12.21
N PRO A 34 11.79 -10.04 -12.08
CA PRO A 34 12.65 -11.12 -11.61
C PRO A 34 12.41 -11.50 -10.14
N ASP A 35 11.68 -10.67 -9.39
CA ASP A 35 11.39 -10.87 -7.97
C ASP A 35 9.89 -10.93 -7.73
N ALA A 36 9.46 -11.79 -6.79
CA ALA A 36 8.09 -11.87 -6.30
C ALA A 36 7.77 -10.80 -5.24
N GLY A 37 6.49 -10.72 -4.86
CA GLY A 37 5.98 -9.89 -3.77
C GLY A 37 5.35 -8.57 -4.22
N GLY A 38 5.59 -8.09 -5.44
CA GLY A 38 5.05 -6.82 -5.91
C GLY A 38 5.47 -5.65 -5.02
N MET A 39 4.50 -4.92 -4.43
CA MET A 39 4.80 -3.84 -3.48
C MET A 39 5.42 -4.33 -2.16
N ALA A 40 5.15 -5.57 -1.76
CA ALA A 40 5.76 -6.21 -0.59
C ALA A 40 7.11 -6.87 -0.91
N GLY A 41 7.60 -6.73 -2.15
CA GLY A 41 8.89 -7.26 -2.58
C GLY A 41 10.05 -6.56 -1.89
N HIS A 42 11.16 -7.29 -1.78
CA HIS A 42 12.39 -6.86 -1.12
C HIS A 42 13.51 -6.61 -2.12
N PHE A 43 14.60 -6.07 -1.63
CA PHE A 43 15.90 -6.03 -2.28
C PHE A 43 17.01 -6.16 -1.24
N ASP A 44 18.20 -6.57 -1.70
CA ASP A 44 19.40 -6.54 -0.87
C ASP A 44 19.88 -5.09 -0.70
N PHE A 45 20.06 -4.66 0.54
CA PHE A 45 20.54 -3.34 0.90
C PHE A 45 21.78 -3.47 1.77
N GLU A 46 22.94 -3.61 1.13
CA GLU A 46 24.24 -3.84 1.76
C GLU A 46 24.20 -5.04 2.74
N GLY A 47 23.76 -6.20 2.25
CA GLY A 47 23.66 -7.43 3.01
C GLY A 47 22.45 -7.57 3.93
N THR A 48 21.53 -6.61 3.89
CA THR A 48 20.28 -6.64 4.65
C THR A 48 19.09 -6.66 3.71
N SER A 49 18.21 -7.65 3.83
CA SER A 49 16.98 -7.69 3.04
C SER A 49 15.93 -6.75 3.62
N ILE A 50 15.52 -5.75 2.85
CA ILE A 50 14.49 -4.79 3.24
C ILE A 50 13.43 -4.60 2.15
N GLU A 51 12.26 -4.13 2.55
CA GLU A 51 11.13 -3.83 1.66
C GLU A 51 11.48 -2.70 0.68
N ARG A 52 11.02 -2.82 -0.58
CA ARG A 52 11.07 -1.70 -1.55
C ARG A 52 10.18 -0.54 -1.14
N PHE A 53 9.07 -0.85 -0.47
CA PHE A 53 8.12 0.09 0.13
C PHE A 53 7.80 -0.42 1.52
N TYR A 54 7.89 0.43 2.53
CA TYR A 54 7.67 0.05 3.93
C TYR A 54 6.29 -0.57 4.16
N HIS A 55 6.23 -1.61 4.98
CA HIS A 55 5.01 -2.27 5.40
C HIS A 55 4.98 -2.40 6.92
N PHE A 56 3.78 -2.36 7.46
CA PHE A 56 3.48 -2.66 8.86
C PHE A 56 2.14 -3.34 8.97
N ILE A 57 1.91 -4.03 10.06
CA ILE A 57 0.69 -4.80 10.35
C ILE A 57 -0.05 -4.12 11.50
N CYS A 58 -1.37 -3.99 11.37
CA CYS A 58 -2.24 -3.45 12.40
C CYS A 58 -3.02 -4.55 13.11
N HIS A 59 -3.46 -4.31 14.34
CA HIS A 59 -4.29 -5.27 15.10
C HIS A 59 -5.64 -5.62 14.43
N THR A 60 -6.00 -4.91 13.38
CA THR A 60 -7.22 -5.16 12.58
C THR A 60 -6.99 -6.01 11.34
N ASP A 61 -5.75 -6.40 11.04
CA ASP A 61 -5.36 -7.09 9.81
C ASP A 61 -5.63 -8.61 9.91
N TYR A 62 -6.84 -9.01 10.33
CA TYR A 62 -7.25 -10.39 10.57
C TYR A 62 -6.95 -11.36 9.42
N PRO A 63 -7.19 -11.03 8.13
CA PRO A 63 -6.85 -11.93 7.03
C PRO A 63 -5.36 -12.30 6.99
N THR A 64 -4.48 -11.37 7.39
CA THR A 64 -3.05 -11.68 7.52
C THR A 64 -2.80 -12.68 8.64
N PHE A 65 -3.43 -12.51 9.81
CA PHE A 65 -3.25 -13.43 10.95
C PHE A 65 -3.73 -14.85 10.63
N ASP A 66 -4.90 -14.96 9.99
CA ASP A 66 -5.45 -16.25 9.59
C ASP A 66 -4.50 -16.96 8.62
N LEU A 67 -3.95 -16.21 7.64
CA LEU A 67 -2.99 -16.77 6.69
C LEU A 67 -1.66 -17.15 7.35
N LEU A 68 -1.10 -16.31 8.23
CA LEU A 68 0.15 -16.64 8.95
C LEU A 68 0.01 -17.92 9.77
N LYS A 69 -1.14 -18.11 10.43
CA LYS A 69 -1.46 -19.33 11.17
C LYS A 69 -1.60 -20.54 10.24
N GLU A 70 -2.27 -20.37 9.10
CA GLU A 70 -2.45 -21.43 8.11
C GLU A 70 -1.12 -21.89 7.50
N LEU A 71 -0.18 -20.95 7.31
CA LEU A 71 1.19 -21.21 6.84
C LEU A 71 2.15 -21.67 7.96
N GLY A 72 1.72 -21.69 9.23
CA GLY A 72 2.54 -22.08 10.37
C GLY A 72 3.68 -21.10 10.70
N ILE A 73 3.53 -19.83 10.33
CA ILE A 73 4.53 -18.78 10.56
C ILE A 73 4.02 -17.65 11.46
N GLU A 74 2.92 -17.86 12.19
CA GLU A 74 2.38 -16.85 13.13
C GLU A 74 3.39 -16.46 14.22
N GLY A 75 4.30 -17.34 14.61
CA GLY A 75 5.36 -17.05 15.57
C GLY A 75 6.39 -16.03 15.09
N LYS A 76 6.42 -15.71 13.79
CA LYS A 76 7.28 -14.68 13.21
C LYS A 76 6.66 -13.28 13.24
N LEU A 77 5.41 -13.15 13.68
CA LEU A 77 4.76 -11.84 13.86
C LEU A 77 5.16 -11.24 15.21
N HIS A 78 5.80 -10.10 15.16
CA HIS A 78 6.20 -9.34 16.35
C HIS A 78 5.45 -8.00 16.42
N TRP A 79 5.21 -7.56 17.63
CA TRP A 79 4.56 -6.28 17.92
C TRP A 79 5.52 -5.33 18.61
N ARG A 80 5.54 -4.07 18.19
CA ARG A 80 6.36 -3.03 18.78
C ARG A 80 5.53 -1.76 19.00
N SER A 81 5.72 -1.18 20.20
CA SER A 81 5.18 0.15 20.48
C SER A 81 5.91 1.19 19.63
N THR A 82 5.14 1.94 18.87
CA THR A 82 5.64 3.01 18.00
C THR A 82 5.08 4.36 18.43
N SER A 83 5.60 5.43 17.86
CA SER A 83 5.06 6.78 18.01
C SER A 83 5.04 7.50 16.67
N MET A 84 4.19 8.52 16.58
CA MET A 84 4.10 9.40 15.44
C MET A 84 4.62 10.79 15.77
N GLY A 85 5.22 11.45 14.79
CA GLY A 85 5.62 12.85 14.82
C GLY A 85 4.85 13.70 13.82
N LEU A 86 4.85 15.00 14.05
CA LEU A 86 4.44 16.04 13.10
C LEU A 86 5.54 17.09 13.04
N PHE A 87 6.15 17.24 11.87
CA PHE A 87 7.12 18.32 11.62
C PHE A 87 6.39 19.50 11.00
N SER A 88 6.36 20.61 11.73
CA SER A 88 5.68 21.84 11.31
C SER A 88 6.34 23.07 11.94
N GLU A 89 6.38 24.17 11.20
CA GLU A 89 6.98 25.44 11.63
C GLU A 89 8.43 25.25 12.12
N GLY A 90 9.20 24.38 11.41
CA GLY A 90 10.58 24.05 11.75
C GLY A 90 10.78 23.23 13.02
N THR A 91 9.70 22.69 13.61
CA THR A 91 9.76 21.96 14.88
C THR A 91 9.13 20.57 14.76
N LEU A 92 9.81 19.57 15.32
CA LEU A 92 9.27 18.21 15.43
C LEU A 92 8.43 18.10 16.72
N HIS A 93 7.13 17.87 16.54
CA HIS A 93 6.17 17.65 17.61
C HIS A 93 5.83 16.17 17.74
N GLU A 94 5.63 15.68 18.96
CA GLU A 94 4.94 14.42 19.17
C GLU A 94 3.51 14.51 18.63
N TRP A 95 3.00 13.43 18.03
CA TRP A 95 1.69 13.39 17.40
C TRP A 95 0.98 12.05 17.62
N GLY A 96 -0.32 11.98 17.29
CA GLY A 96 -1.07 10.73 17.24
C GLY A 96 -1.62 10.25 18.57
N ASN A 97 -1.49 10.98 19.67
CA ASN A 97 -2.11 10.66 20.95
C ASN A 97 -2.80 11.90 21.56
N PRO A 98 -3.75 11.73 22.51
CA PRO A 98 -4.52 12.85 23.08
C PRO A 98 -3.65 13.90 23.76
N LEU A 99 -2.57 13.48 24.43
CA LEU A 99 -1.69 14.40 25.15
C LEU A 99 -0.87 15.27 24.21
N ALA A 100 -0.35 14.66 23.15
CA ALA A 100 0.33 15.36 22.07
C ALA A 100 -0.59 16.40 21.41
N LEU A 101 -1.82 16.02 21.10
CA LEU A 101 -2.83 16.95 20.55
C LEU A 101 -3.10 18.13 21.49
N LEU A 102 -3.23 17.90 22.79
CA LEU A 102 -3.45 18.97 23.77
C LEU A 102 -2.23 19.91 23.89
N ARG A 103 -1.02 19.44 23.64
CA ARG A 103 0.21 20.23 23.70
C ARG A 103 0.56 20.93 22.39
N TYR A 104 -0.09 20.59 21.26
CA TYR A 104 0.26 21.13 19.96
C TYR A 104 -0.01 22.65 19.90
N PRO A 105 1.01 23.50 19.70
CA PRO A 105 0.88 24.96 19.92
C PRO A 105 0.03 25.66 18.86
N SER A 106 0.08 25.22 17.63
CA SER A 106 -0.50 25.94 16.48
C SER A 106 -2.02 25.76 16.35
N LEU A 107 -2.68 25.03 17.27
CA LEU A 107 -4.13 24.93 17.37
C LEU A 107 -4.65 25.56 18.67
N THR A 108 -5.79 26.27 18.58
CA THR A 108 -6.51 26.74 19.75
C THR A 108 -7.11 25.58 20.56
N LEU A 109 -7.42 25.77 21.83
CA LEU A 109 -8.00 24.72 22.68
C LEU A 109 -9.30 24.17 22.07
N LEU A 110 -10.16 25.02 21.52
CA LEU A 110 -11.41 24.59 20.87
C LEU A 110 -11.15 23.69 19.66
N GLN A 111 -10.15 24.05 18.82
CA GLN A 111 -9.76 23.23 17.67
C GLN A 111 -9.22 21.87 18.09
N ARG A 112 -8.39 21.83 19.14
CA ARG A 112 -7.87 20.55 19.70
C ARG A 112 -8.99 19.66 20.20
N VAL A 113 -9.97 20.22 20.92
CA VAL A 113 -11.14 19.48 21.42
C VAL A 113 -11.98 18.95 20.24
N ARG A 114 -12.29 19.79 19.24
CA ARG A 114 -13.06 19.36 18.06
C ARG A 114 -12.32 18.25 17.29
N TYR A 115 -11.02 18.38 17.08
CA TYR A 115 -10.21 17.36 16.42
C TYR A 115 -10.17 16.05 17.22
N GLY A 116 -10.04 16.12 18.54
CA GLY A 116 -10.10 14.96 19.43
C GLY A 116 -11.44 14.23 19.35
N ILE A 117 -12.57 14.96 19.33
CA ILE A 117 -13.91 14.39 19.14
C ILE A 117 -14.01 13.72 17.75
N PHE A 118 -13.54 14.38 16.72
CA PHE A 118 -13.50 13.82 15.37
C PHE A 118 -12.74 12.49 15.32
N ALA A 119 -11.51 12.47 15.85
CA ALA A 119 -10.69 11.26 15.90
C ALA A 119 -11.39 10.14 16.69
N PHE A 120 -12.01 10.45 17.83
CA PHE A 120 -12.77 9.50 18.64
C PHE A 120 -13.96 8.91 17.88
N VAL A 121 -14.72 9.75 17.18
CA VAL A 121 -15.86 9.32 16.36
C VAL A 121 -15.38 8.42 15.21
N CYS A 122 -14.27 8.78 14.55
CA CYS A 122 -13.69 7.97 13.47
C CYS A 122 -13.34 6.55 13.95
N VAL A 123 -12.73 6.42 15.14
CA VAL A 123 -12.36 5.10 15.71
C VAL A 123 -13.60 4.29 16.10
N ARG A 124 -14.70 4.95 16.51
CA ARG A 124 -15.94 4.30 16.95
C ARG A 124 -16.94 4.01 15.83
N ARG A 125 -16.87 4.71 14.72
CA ARG A 125 -17.74 4.48 13.56
C ARG A 125 -17.51 3.07 13.01
N LYS A 126 -18.62 2.35 12.75
CA LYS A 126 -18.60 0.94 12.31
C LYS A 126 -18.82 0.75 10.81
N SER A 127 -19.29 1.78 10.10
CA SER A 127 -19.66 1.66 8.69
C SER A 127 -19.36 2.94 7.91
N TRP A 128 -19.04 2.77 6.65
CA TRP A 128 -18.62 3.83 5.74
C TRP A 128 -19.69 4.35 4.75
N PRO A 129 -20.80 3.64 4.43
CA PRO A 129 -21.69 4.05 3.34
C PRO A 129 -22.21 5.48 3.43
N ALA A 130 -22.37 6.01 4.66
CA ALA A 130 -22.78 7.41 4.83
C ALA A 130 -21.69 8.43 4.44
N LEU A 131 -20.46 7.99 4.19
CA LEU A 131 -19.33 8.82 3.74
C LEU A 131 -19.03 8.64 2.25
N GLU A 132 -19.73 7.75 1.56
CA GLU A 132 -19.42 7.35 0.18
C GLU A 132 -19.39 8.51 -0.80
N HIS A 133 -20.33 9.45 -0.63
CA HIS A 133 -20.49 10.57 -1.56
C HIS A 133 -19.93 11.90 -1.01
N GLU A 134 -19.24 11.86 0.14
CA GLU A 134 -18.62 13.04 0.75
C GLU A 134 -17.13 13.13 0.35
N SER A 135 -16.65 14.36 0.10
CA SER A 135 -15.22 14.58 0.00
C SER A 135 -14.58 14.66 1.40
N ALA A 136 -13.36 14.15 1.52
CA ALA A 136 -12.60 14.22 2.78
C ALA A 136 -12.38 15.67 3.24
N LYS A 137 -12.17 16.60 2.29
CA LYS A 137 -12.04 18.03 2.57
C LYS A 137 -13.28 18.59 3.26
N GLU A 138 -14.46 18.36 2.68
CA GLU A 138 -15.73 18.87 3.23
C GLU A 138 -16.03 18.20 4.59
N TRP A 139 -15.90 16.88 4.66
CA TRP A 139 -16.13 16.12 5.87
C TRP A 139 -15.24 16.55 7.04
N ILE A 140 -13.92 16.67 6.81
CA ILE A 140 -12.96 17.11 7.84
C ILE A 140 -13.24 18.57 8.25
N THR A 141 -13.53 19.44 7.26
CA THR A 141 -13.83 20.85 7.52
C THR A 141 -15.11 21.02 8.35
N GLN A 142 -16.15 20.26 8.10
CA GLN A 142 -17.40 20.27 8.91
C GLN A 142 -17.11 19.89 10.36
N TRP A 143 -16.31 18.85 10.58
CA TRP A 143 -15.99 18.37 11.93
C TRP A 143 -14.99 19.24 12.66
N CYS A 144 -13.87 19.56 12.03
CA CYS A 144 -12.72 20.19 12.68
C CYS A 144 -12.65 21.69 12.47
N GLY A 145 -13.29 22.21 11.43
CA GLY A 145 -13.19 23.60 10.97
C GLY A 145 -12.08 23.81 9.93
N GLN A 146 -12.25 24.86 9.12
CA GLN A 146 -11.35 25.20 8.01
C GLN A 146 -9.89 25.33 8.46
N ALA A 147 -9.61 26.03 9.55
CA ALA A 147 -8.24 26.27 10.02
C ALA A 147 -7.48 24.96 10.35
N VAL A 148 -8.18 23.97 10.94
CA VAL A 148 -7.58 22.65 11.24
C VAL A 148 -7.32 21.87 9.95
N TYR A 149 -8.24 21.93 8.99
CA TYR A 149 -8.03 21.32 7.68
C TYR A 149 -6.81 21.91 6.97
N GLU A 150 -6.72 23.25 6.88
CA GLU A 150 -5.62 23.95 6.24
C GLU A 150 -4.26 23.64 6.86
N GLN A 151 -4.22 23.49 8.17
CA GLN A 151 -2.97 23.30 8.89
C GLN A 151 -2.50 21.83 8.94
N LEU A 152 -3.41 20.87 9.12
CA LEU A 152 -3.03 19.46 9.36
C LEU A 152 -3.23 18.55 8.14
N TRP A 153 -4.21 18.84 7.28
CA TRP A 153 -4.63 17.93 6.23
C TRP A 153 -4.28 18.41 4.83
N ARG A 154 -4.44 19.70 4.57
CA ARG A 154 -4.19 20.28 3.24
C ARG A 154 -2.76 20.04 2.73
N PRO A 155 -1.69 20.28 3.52
CA PRO A 155 -0.34 19.99 3.05
C PRO A 155 -0.17 18.52 2.68
N LEU A 156 -0.63 17.61 3.54
CA LEU A 156 -0.60 16.17 3.30
C LEU A 156 -1.37 15.78 2.02
N PHE A 157 -2.55 16.36 1.80
CA PHE A 157 -3.37 16.04 0.63
C PHE A 157 -2.74 16.61 -0.65
N ASN A 158 -2.22 17.83 -0.62
CA ASN A 158 -1.55 18.44 -1.76
C ASN A 158 -0.31 17.63 -2.18
N HIS A 159 0.55 17.23 -1.23
CA HIS A 159 1.77 16.49 -1.52
C HIS A 159 1.54 15.00 -1.81
N LYS A 160 0.34 14.51 -1.55
CA LYS A 160 0.01 13.10 -1.80
C LYS A 160 -0.90 12.91 -3.01
N PHE A 161 -1.79 13.85 -3.29
CA PHE A 161 -2.84 13.69 -4.29
C PHE A 161 -2.83 14.76 -5.40
N TYR A 162 -2.05 15.83 -5.24
CA TYR A 162 -1.88 16.91 -6.20
C TYR A 162 -3.23 17.46 -6.68
N GLU A 163 -3.53 17.42 -7.98
CA GLU A 163 -4.78 17.90 -8.58
C GLU A 163 -6.05 17.23 -8.03
N TYR A 164 -5.91 16.04 -7.43
CA TYR A 164 -7.03 15.30 -6.84
C TYR A 164 -7.28 15.65 -5.36
N ALA A 165 -6.44 16.50 -4.74
CA ALA A 165 -6.42 16.74 -3.29
C ALA A 165 -7.79 17.16 -2.71
N ASP A 166 -8.58 17.93 -3.46
CA ASP A 166 -9.89 18.40 -3.02
C ASP A 166 -11.03 17.40 -3.25
N ASN A 167 -10.79 16.33 -4.04
CA ASN A 167 -11.78 15.33 -4.44
C ASN A 167 -11.45 13.90 -3.96
N ILE A 168 -10.91 13.77 -2.76
CA ILE A 168 -10.63 12.47 -2.14
C ILE A 168 -11.83 12.02 -1.32
N SER A 169 -12.20 10.74 -1.39
CA SER A 169 -13.31 10.13 -0.65
C SER A 169 -13.11 10.22 0.86
N ALA A 170 -14.14 10.70 1.57
CA ALA A 170 -14.18 10.70 3.03
C ALA A 170 -14.19 9.28 3.59
N ALA A 171 -14.86 8.32 2.93
CA ALA A 171 -14.86 6.91 3.33
C ALA A 171 -13.44 6.34 3.33
N TRP A 172 -12.67 6.63 2.29
CA TRP A 172 -11.29 6.14 2.15
C TRP A 172 -10.34 6.76 3.20
N ILE A 173 -10.46 8.04 3.51
CA ILE A 173 -9.67 8.68 4.58
C ILE A 173 -10.10 8.17 5.94
N TRP A 174 -11.40 7.97 6.16
CA TRP A 174 -11.91 7.42 7.41
C TRP A 174 -11.34 6.04 7.73
N THR A 175 -11.29 5.10 6.76
CA THR A 175 -10.76 3.75 7.03
C THR A 175 -9.30 3.79 7.49
N ARG A 176 -8.49 4.71 6.97
CA ARG A 176 -7.09 4.91 7.42
C ARG A 176 -7.02 5.38 8.87
N ILE A 177 -7.83 6.39 9.21
CA ILE A 177 -7.91 6.89 10.60
C ILE A 177 -8.40 5.76 11.52
N HIS A 178 -9.43 5.03 11.09
CA HIS A 178 -10.01 3.92 11.83
C HIS A 178 -9.00 2.79 12.07
N ARG A 179 -8.31 2.34 11.02
CA ARG A 179 -7.34 1.25 11.07
C ARG A 179 -6.18 1.59 12.02
N ILE A 180 -5.52 2.74 11.83
CA ILE A 180 -4.41 3.20 12.69
C ILE A 180 -4.91 3.49 14.11
N GLY A 181 -6.06 4.13 14.24
CA GLY A 181 -6.65 4.45 15.55
C GLY A 181 -7.03 3.23 16.38
N ARG A 182 -7.20 2.06 15.76
CA ARG A 182 -7.46 0.78 16.46
C ARG A 182 -6.21 -0.08 16.66
N SER A 183 -5.10 0.24 16.02
CA SER A 183 -3.84 -0.46 16.20
C SER A 183 -3.06 0.13 17.37
N ARG A 184 -3.56 -0.12 18.59
CA ARG A 184 -3.05 0.49 19.81
C ARG A 184 -3.05 -0.47 20.98
N LYS A 185 -2.02 -0.38 21.81
CA LYS A 185 -1.95 -1.00 23.13
C LYS A 185 -2.82 -0.23 24.15
N SER A 186 -2.91 1.08 24.00
CA SER A 186 -3.75 1.97 24.79
C SER A 186 -4.07 3.25 24.02
N ILE A 187 -4.95 4.12 24.55
CA ILE A 187 -5.25 5.42 23.93
C ILE A 187 -4.01 6.33 23.79
N PHE A 188 -2.96 6.07 24.54
CA PHE A 188 -1.71 6.84 24.54
C PHE A 188 -0.59 6.15 23.77
N GLN A 189 -0.70 4.85 23.49
CA GLN A 189 0.39 4.05 22.92
C GLN A 189 -0.07 3.32 21.67
N GLU A 190 0.48 3.72 20.53
CA GLU A 190 0.38 3.01 19.26
C GLU A 190 1.20 1.72 19.31
N GLU A 191 0.72 0.70 18.64
CA GLU A 191 1.42 -0.57 18.47
C GLU A 191 1.24 -1.08 17.06
N LEU A 192 2.35 -1.37 16.39
CA LEU A 192 2.38 -1.89 15.03
C LEU A 192 3.11 -3.23 15.01
N GLY A 193 2.71 -4.08 14.08
CA GLY A 193 3.32 -5.39 13.86
C GLY A 193 4.25 -5.39 12.66
N TYR A 194 5.22 -6.31 12.69
CA TYR A 194 6.09 -6.64 11.57
C TYR A 194 6.41 -8.14 11.58
N LEU A 195 6.77 -8.68 10.43
CA LEU A 195 7.27 -10.04 10.34
C LEU A 195 8.78 -10.07 10.52
N GLU A 196 9.26 -11.03 11.27
CA GLU A 196 10.69 -11.37 11.29
C GLU A 196 11.16 -11.67 9.87
N GLY A 197 12.26 -11.03 9.45
CA GLY A 197 12.71 -11.06 8.05
C GLY A 197 11.98 -10.08 7.11
N GLY A 198 10.87 -9.47 7.54
CA GLY A 198 10.04 -8.56 6.76
C GLY A 198 8.93 -9.25 5.97
N SER A 199 8.27 -8.51 5.09
CA SER A 199 7.17 -9.03 4.27
C SER A 199 7.58 -10.16 3.31
N ILE A 200 8.86 -10.28 2.97
CA ILE A 200 9.39 -11.40 2.17
C ILE A 200 9.14 -12.74 2.82
N THR A 201 9.14 -12.82 4.15
CA THR A 201 8.84 -14.04 4.89
C THR A 201 7.45 -14.62 4.55
N LEU A 202 6.47 -13.76 4.34
CA LEU A 202 5.14 -14.19 3.88
C LEU A 202 5.17 -14.59 2.41
N VAL A 203 5.88 -13.83 1.57
CA VAL A 203 6.00 -14.10 0.12
C VAL A 203 6.65 -15.47 -0.11
N ASP A 204 7.77 -15.74 0.56
CA ASP A 204 8.48 -17.01 0.46
C ASP A 204 7.63 -18.18 0.95
N ALA A 205 6.97 -18.04 2.09
CA ALA A 205 6.08 -19.07 2.62
C ALA A 205 4.91 -19.38 1.68
N LEU A 206 4.36 -18.39 1.00
CA LEU A 206 3.32 -18.59 -0.01
C LEU A 206 3.87 -19.37 -1.23
N ILE A 207 5.06 -19.01 -1.72
CA ILE A 207 5.71 -19.68 -2.86
C ILE A 207 6.04 -21.13 -2.50
N ASP A 208 6.55 -21.38 -1.31
CA ASP A 208 6.88 -22.71 -0.82
C ASP A 208 5.62 -23.59 -0.76
N GLU A 209 4.52 -23.09 -0.20
CA GLU A 209 3.27 -23.85 -0.12
C GLU A 209 2.61 -24.04 -1.50
N ILE A 210 2.65 -23.05 -2.40
CA ILE A 210 2.22 -23.22 -3.79
C ILE A 210 2.98 -24.37 -4.45
N THR A 211 4.30 -24.39 -4.30
CA THR A 211 5.17 -25.42 -4.88
C THR A 211 4.90 -26.79 -4.27
N LYS A 212 4.74 -26.89 -2.97
CA LYS A 212 4.40 -28.10 -2.24
C LYS A 212 3.07 -28.70 -2.70
N HIS A 213 2.11 -27.88 -3.10
CA HIS A 213 0.85 -28.31 -3.69
C HIS A 213 0.91 -28.52 -5.22
N GLY A 214 2.12 -28.51 -5.82
CA GLY A 214 2.35 -28.79 -7.24
C GLY A 214 2.15 -27.60 -8.18
N GLY A 215 1.97 -26.38 -7.64
CA GLY A 215 1.93 -25.16 -8.43
C GLY A 215 3.32 -24.67 -8.81
N VAL A 216 3.41 -23.81 -9.81
CA VAL A 216 4.68 -23.25 -10.31
C VAL A 216 4.62 -21.72 -10.36
N VAL A 217 5.66 -21.06 -9.88
CA VAL A 217 5.81 -19.61 -9.96
C VAL A 217 6.94 -19.27 -10.93
N HIS A 218 6.60 -18.60 -12.03
CA HIS A 218 7.53 -18.16 -13.05
C HIS A 218 7.84 -16.67 -12.89
N LEU A 219 9.03 -16.36 -12.43
CA LEU A 219 9.56 -15.00 -12.34
C LEU A 219 10.23 -14.60 -13.66
N GLY A 220 10.26 -13.31 -13.98
CA GLY A 220 10.81 -12.80 -15.24
C GLY A 220 10.04 -13.26 -16.48
N ARG A 221 8.78 -13.72 -16.32
CA ARG A 221 7.94 -14.23 -17.39
C ARG A 221 6.67 -13.37 -17.55
N PRO A 222 6.74 -12.24 -18.26
CA PRO A 222 5.62 -11.36 -18.45
C PRO A 222 4.50 -12.02 -19.28
N ALA A 223 3.27 -11.89 -18.83
CA ALA A 223 2.11 -12.16 -19.65
C ALA A 223 2.00 -11.08 -20.74
N GLN A 224 1.83 -11.48 -22.00
CA GLN A 224 1.69 -10.60 -23.16
C GLN A 224 0.23 -10.42 -23.57
N GLY A 225 -0.64 -11.36 -23.23
CA GLY A 225 -2.06 -11.29 -23.54
C GLY A 225 -2.84 -12.47 -22.96
N VAL A 226 -4.10 -12.25 -22.61
CA VAL A 226 -5.06 -13.30 -22.28
C VAL A 226 -5.76 -13.75 -23.56
N THR A 227 -5.72 -15.04 -23.87
CA THR A 227 -6.39 -15.62 -25.03
C THR A 227 -7.83 -15.99 -24.68
N VAL A 228 -8.75 -15.58 -25.55
CA VAL A 228 -10.19 -15.77 -25.36
C VAL A 228 -10.80 -16.31 -26.67
N GLU A 229 -11.52 -17.41 -26.59
CA GLU A 229 -12.25 -18.01 -27.68
C GLU A 229 -13.71 -18.20 -27.27
N GLU A 230 -14.63 -17.83 -28.11
CA GLU A 230 -16.09 -17.96 -27.87
C GLU A 230 -16.55 -17.39 -26.52
N GLY A 231 -15.92 -16.27 -26.07
CA GLY A 231 -16.24 -15.61 -24.78
C GLY A 231 -15.70 -16.31 -23.53
N ARG A 232 -14.79 -17.26 -23.68
CA ARG A 232 -14.14 -18.01 -22.59
C ARG A 232 -12.62 -17.88 -22.69
N VAL A 233 -11.96 -17.84 -21.54
CA VAL A 233 -10.50 -17.93 -21.47
C VAL A 233 -10.02 -19.30 -21.97
N THR A 234 -8.95 -19.29 -22.79
CA THR A 234 -8.25 -20.51 -23.22
C THR A 234 -6.80 -20.55 -22.76
N GLY A 235 -6.25 -19.42 -22.30
CA GLY A 235 -4.88 -19.36 -21.75
C GLY A 235 -4.29 -17.96 -21.72
N VAL A 236 -2.98 -17.93 -21.56
CA VAL A 236 -2.18 -16.70 -21.51
C VAL A 236 -0.99 -16.82 -22.46
N GLN A 237 -0.81 -15.81 -23.31
CA GLN A 237 0.34 -15.70 -24.20
C GLN A 237 1.54 -15.12 -23.45
N THR A 238 2.72 -15.74 -23.65
CA THR A 238 4.02 -15.25 -23.14
C THR A 238 5.06 -15.30 -24.24
N ALA A 239 6.25 -14.72 -24.01
CA ALA A 239 7.37 -14.84 -24.95
C ALA A 239 7.87 -16.30 -25.12
N ALA A 240 7.66 -17.15 -24.11
CA ALA A 240 8.02 -18.58 -24.15
C ALA A 240 6.92 -19.46 -24.80
N GLY A 241 5.81 -18.86 -25.25
CA GLY A 241 4.68 -19.56 -25.85
C GLY A 241 3.38 -19.40 -25.07
N HIS A 242 2.37 -20.13 -25.52
CA HIS A 242 1.02 -20.15 -24.94
C HIS A 242 0.97 -21.06 -23.72
N VAL A 243 0.42 -20.55 -22.62
CA VAL A 243 0.14 -21.29 -21.38
C VAL A 243 -1.36 -21.58 -21.33
N PRO A 244 -1.81 -22.82 -21.53
CA PRO A 244 -3.24 -23.14 -21.55
C PRO A 244 -3.85 -22.97 -20.15
N ALA A 245 -5.07 -22.41 -20.08
CA ALA A 245 -5.79 -22.25 -18.83
C ALA A 245 -7.30 -22.42 -19.02
N ASP A 246 -7.95 -23.02 -18.02
CA ASP A 246 -9.40 -23.11 -17.93
C ASP A 246 -9.96 -21.87 -17.20
N ALA A 247 -9.10 -21.19 -16.38
CA ALA A 247 -9.39 -19.93 -15.75
C ALA A 247 -8.12 -19.08 -15.56
N VAL A 248 -8.30 -17.74 -15.54
CA VAL A 248 -7.25 -16.75 -15.29
C VAL A 248 -7.67 -15.78 -14.19
N ILE A 249 -6.79 -15.58 -13.21
CA ILE A 249 -6.89 -14.49 -12.24
C ILE A 249 -5.84 -13.45 -12.58
N CYS A 250 -6.26 -12.26 -12.95
CA CYS A 250 -5.38 -11.15 -13.32
C CYS A 250 -5.31 -10.14 -12.19
N THR A 251 -4.10 -9.97 -11.60
CA THR A 251 -3.86 -9.05 -10.47
C THR A 251 -2.95 -7.88 -10.83
N VAL A 252 -2.83 -7.59 -12.13
CA VAL A 252 -2.04 -6.43 -12.59
C VAL A 252 -2.81 -5.11 -12.44
N PRO A 253 -2.11 -3.97 -12.36
CA PRO A 253 -2.76 -2.67 -12.27
C PRO A 253 -3.76 -2.40 -13.40
N THR A 254 -4.93 -1.86 -13.05
CA THR A 254 -6.04 -1.60 -13.97
C THR A 254 -5.67 -0.85 -15.27
N PRO A 255 -4.73 0.12 -15.29
CA PRO A 255 -4.33 0.77 -16.53
C PRO A 255 -3.69 -0.15 -17.60
N LEU A 256 -3.19 -1.32 -17.19
CA LEU A 256 -2.57 -2.28 -18.12
C LEU A 256 -3.56 -3.25 -18.75
N LEU A 257 -4.78 -3.35 -18.22
CA LEU A 257 -5.76 -4.37 -18.62
C LEU A 257 -6.22 -4.24 -20.07
N GLY A 258 -6.38 -3.02 -20.57
CA GLY A 258 -6.83 -2.79 -21.94
C GLY A 258 -5.90 -3.39 -23.00
N ALA A 259 -4.59 -3.33 -22.76
CA ALA A 259 -3.57 -3.91 -23.62
C ALA A 259 -3.42 -5.43 -23.39
N LEU A 260 -3.48 -5.86 -22.13
CA LEU A 260 -3.29 -7.27 -21.75
C LEU A 260 -4.49 -8.14 -22.13
N ILE A 261 -5.70 -7.58 -22.12
CA ILE A 261 -6.94 -8.31 -22.38
C ILE A 261 -7.78 -7.57 -23.43
N PRO A 262 -7.37 -7.63 -24.73
CA PRO A 262 -8.08 -6.92 -25.80
C PRO A 262 -9.54 -7.36 -25.96
N ALA A 263 -9.90 -8.58 -25.55
CA ALA A 263 -11.24 -9.13 -25.60
C ALA A 263 -12.21 -8.56 -24.56
N LEU A 264 -11.74 -7.76 -23.56
CA LEU A 264 -12.65 -7.10 -22.63
C LEU A 264 -13.64 -6.19 -23.35
N PRO A 265 -14.94 -6.20 -22.98
CA PRO A 265 -15.94 -5.29 -23.52
C PRO A 265 -15.50 -3.82 -23.37
N ALA A 266 -15.90 -2.98 -24.33
CA ALA A 266 -15.53 -1.56 -24.36
C ALA A 266 -15.93 -0.82 -23.07
N GLU A 267 -17.11 -1.13 -22.52
CA GLU A 267 -17.59 -0.57 -21.25
C GLU A 267 -16.62 -0.88 -20.08
N TRP A 268 -16.09 -2.11 -20.00
CA TRP A 268 -15.14 -2.50 -18.95
C TRP A 268 -13.81 -1.77 -19.12
N LYS A 269 -13.31 -1.66 -20.36
CA LYS A 269 -12.08 -0.90 -20.64
C LYS A 269 -12.25 0.57 -20.25
N GLN A 270 -13.41 1.16 -20.56
CA GLN A 270 -13.70 2.55 -20.19
C GLN A 270 -13.73 2.71 -18.68
N ARG A 271 -14.44 1.86 -17.92
CA ARG A 271 -14.49 1.92 -16.45
C ARG A 271 -13.10 1.83 -15.83
N TYR A 272 -12.23 0.95 -16.33
CA TYR A 272 -10.85 0.86 -15.85
C TYR A 272 -10.02 2.09 -16.22
N ALA A 273 -10.23 2.68 -17.38
CA ALA A 273 -9.54 3.91 -17.79
C ALA A 273 -9.92 5.13 -16.94
N GLU A 274 -11.11 5.14 -16.34
CA GLU A 274 -11.59 6.18 -15.42
C GLU A 274 -11.02 6.05 -13.99
N ILE A 275 -10.33 4.96 -13.68
CA ILE A 275 -9.65 4.77 -12.39
C ILE A 275 -8.26 5.40 -12.47
N HIS A 276 -8.14 6.60 -11.92
CA HIS A 276 -6.86 7.29 -11.85
C HIS A 276 -5.92 6.62 -10.84
N ASN A 277 -4.64 6.60 -11.17
CA ASN A 277 -3.59 6.08 -10.30
C ASN A 277 -2.48 7.12 -10.16
N ILE A 278 -1.91 7.22 -8.97
CA ILE A 278 -0.67 7.97 -8.74
C ILE A 278 0.52 7.02 -8.62
N GLY A 279 1.67 7.53 -9.05
CA GLY A 279 2.95 6.86 -8.86
C GLY A 279 3.46 7.05 -7.43
N VAL A 280 4.38 6.18 -7.06
CA VAL A 280 5.14 6.28 -5.81
C VAL A 280 6.62 6.18 -6.13
N ILE A 281 7.39 7.13 -5.63
CA ILE A 281 8.84 7.02 -5.53
C ILE A 281 9.16 6.88 -4.05
N CYS A 282 10.05 6.00 -3.70
CA CYS A 282 10.53 5.86 -2.35
C CYS A 282 12.05 5.97 -2.33
N VAL A 283 12.56 7.05 -1.75
CA VAL A 283 13.98 7.20 -1.45
C VAL A 283 14.24 6.48 -0.14
N ILE A 284 15.24 5.61 -0.12
CA ILE A 284 15.59 4.78 1.03
C ILE A 284 17.02 5.10 1.40
N LEU A 285 17.24 5.48 2.64
CA LEU A 285 18.56 5.79 3.17
C LEU A 285 18.90 4.85 4.32
N ARG A 286 20.12 4.34 4.32
CA ARG A 286 20.76 3.67 5.45
C ARG A 286 21.73 4.66 6.09
N LEU A 287 21.51 4.97 7.35
CA LEU A 287 22.20 6.02 8.09
C LEU A 287 22.86 5.47 9.36
N LYS A 288 24.04 5.98 9.71
CA LYS A 288 24.72 5.68 10.98
C LYS A 288 23.98 6.25 12.19
N ARG A 289 23.10 7.23 11.99
CA ARG A 289 22.45 8.00 13.04
C ARG A 289 20.94 8.05 12.82
N SER A 290 20.18 7.94 13.90
CA SER A 290 18.72 8.13 13.90
C SER A 290 18.35 9.56 13.52
N VAL A 291 17.28 9.70 12.75
CA VAL A 291 16.70 11.00 12.38
C VAL A 291 15.70 11.47 13.44
N THR A 292 14.89 10.55 13.97
CA THR A 292 13.76 10.83 14.85
C THR A 292 13.46 9.63 15.77
N PRO A 293 12.92 9.85 16.98
CA PRO A 293 12.43 8.74 17.81
C PRO A 293 11.10 8.15 17.30
N HIS A 294 10.49 8.74 16.27
CA HIS A 294 9.17 8.33 15.77
C HIS A 294 9.30 7.36 14.60
N PHE A 295 8.37 6.41 14.51
CA PHE A 295 8.26 5.54 13.34
C PHE A 295 7.79 6.32 12.11
N TRP A 296 6.78 7.16 12.28
CA TRP A 296 6.19 7.97 11.21
C TRP A 296 6.21 9.44 11.59
N VAL A 297 6.72 10.29 10.72
CA VAL A 297 6.63 11.75 10.86
C VAL A 297 5.85 12.30 9.67
N ASN A 298 4.70 12.91 9.92
CA ASN A 298 4.01 13.73 8.93
C ASN A 298 4.73 15.07 8.80
N ILE A 299 4.80 15.61 7.59
CA ILE A 299 5.43 16.89 7.30
C ILE A 299 4.34 17.88 6.86
N SER A 300 4.27 19.01 7.58
CA SER A 300 3.35 20.11 7.29
C SER A 300 4.14 21.40 7.12
N GLU A 301 5.14 21.38 6.24
CA GLU A 301 5.96 22.53 5.87
C GLU A 301 5.60 23.00 4.46
N PRO A 302 5.33 24.30 4.25
CA PRO A 302 4.88 24.80 2.94
C PRO A 302 5.90 24.65 1.81
N ASP A 303 7.19 24.60 2.15
CA ASP A 303 8.33 24.54 1.24
C ASP A 303 8.94 23.14 1.10
N LEU A 304 8.34 22.11 1.72
CA LEU A 304 8.73 20.71 1.57
C LEU A 304 7.63 19.91 0.87
N GLU A 305 7.88 19.47 -0.35
CA GLU A 305 6.94 18.65 -1.11
C GLU A 305 7.04 17.15 -0.78
N ILE A 306 7.29 16.83 0.48
CA ILE A 306 7.41 15.47 1.01
C ILE A 306 6.33 15.29 2.08
N PRO A 307 5.37 14.37 1.92
CA PRO A 307 4.25 14.24 2.85
C PRO A 307 4.64 13.67 4.22
N GLY A 308 5.82 13.08 4.33
CA GLY A 308 6.32 12.50 5.57
C GLY A 308 7.50 11.58 5.37
N ILE A 309 8.08 11.12 6.46
CA ILE A 309 9.15 10.13 6.49
C ILE A 309 8.79 8.95 7.40
N ILE A 310 9.42 7.81 7.16
CA ILE A 310 9.27 6.63 7.99
C ILE A 310 10.66 6.17 8.42
N GLU A 311 10.96 6.33 9.70
CA GLU A 311 12.15 5.70 10.28
C GLU A 311 11.83 4.26 10.67
N PHE A 312 12.04 3.36 9.71
CA PHE A 312 11.57 1.99 9.74
C PHE A 312 12.20 1.18 10.88
N THR A 313 13.42 1.49 11.25
CA THR A 313 14.12 0.84 12.36
C THR A 313 13.53 1.12 13.74
N ASN A 314 12.65 2.13 13.85
CA ASN A 314 11.82 2.32 15.04
C ASN A 314 10.70 1.28 15.17
N LEU A 315 10.39 0.54 14.10
CA LEU A 315 9.49 -0.63 14.11
C LEU A 315 10.27 -1.95 14.08
N ARG A 316 11.12 -2.15 13.06
CA ARG A 316 11.88 -3.38 12.85
C ARG A 316 13.38 -3.09 12.88
N ASP A 317 14.07 -3.64 13.87
CA ASP A 317 15.53 -3.60 13.93
C ASP A 317 16.11 -4.47 12.80
N VAL A 318 17.07 -3.91 12.07
CA VAL A 318 17.72 -4.57 10.92
C VAL A 318 19.24 -4.68 11.08
N GLY A 319 19.76 -4.50 12.31
CA GLY A 319 21.17 -4.72 12.61
C GLY A 319 22.03 -3.46 12.72
N GLY A 320 21.61 -2.48 13.53
CA GLY A 320 22.46 -1.41 14.04
C GLY A 320 22.41 -0.07 13.30
N ASP A 321 22.20 -0.04 11.98
CA ASP A 321 22.03 1.21 11.23
C ASP A 321 20.54 1.60 11.16
N THR A 322 20.29 2.88 10.93
CA THR A 322 18.96 3.43 10.77
C THR A 322 18.50 3.31 9.31
N ILE A 323 17.32 2.77 9.07
CA ILE A 323 16.67 2.76 7.75
C ILE A 323 15.53 3.78 7.73
N VAL A 324 15.62 4.72 6.79
CA VAL A 324 14.60 5.76 6.60
C VAL A 324 14.05 5.70 5.19
N TYR A 325 12.72 5.70 5.09
CA TYR A 325 12.00 5.84 3.83
C TYR A 325 11.46 7.26 3.70
N VAL A 326 11.71 7.88 2.56
CA VAL A 326 11.15 9.18 2.16
C VAL A 326 10.25 8.94 0.95
N PRO A 327 8.95 8.73 1.16
CA PRO A 327 8.01 8.45 0.07
C PRO A 327 7.54 9.74 -0.59
N TYR A 328 7.53 9.72 -1.92
CA TYR A 328 6.90 10.72 -2.77
C TYR A 328 5.69 10.09 -3.46
N TYR A 329 4.58 10.77 -3.45
CA TYR A 329 3.37 10.38 -4.18
C TYR A 329 3.07 11.44 -5.21
N MET A 330 2.84 11.07 -6.47
CA MET A 330 2.56 12.04 -7.52
C MET A 330 1.94 11.38 -8.74
N PRO A 331 1.18 12.12 -9.57
CA PRO A 331 0.85 11.67 -10.91
C PRO A 331 2.14 11.36 -11.69
N VAL A 332 2.13 10.30 -12.48
CA VAL A 332 3.32 9.89 -13.27
C VAL A 332 3.70 10.91 -14.35
N THR A 333 2.83 11.89 -14.62
CA THR A 333 3.07 13.03 -15.49
C THR A 333 3.82 14.17 -14.81
N ASN A 334 3.95 14.13 -13.48
CA ASN A 334 4.77 15.09 -12.73
C ASN A 334 6.25 14.90 -13.09
N GLU A 335 6.96 15.99 -13.32
CA GLU A 335 8.37 15.94 -13.74
C GLU A 335 9.28 15.21 -12.75
N LYS A 336 9.00 15.31 -11.44
CA LYS A 336 9.74 14.61 -10.38
C LYS A 336 9.76 13.09 -10.58
N PHE A 337 8.71 12.51 -11.20
CA PHE A 337 8.67 11.07 -11.43
C PHE A 337 9.82 10.60 -12.34
N SER A 338 10.31 11.49 -13.19
CA SER A 338 11.41 11.27 -14.12
C SER A 338 12.76 11.83 -13.66
N TRP A 339 12.84 12.43 -12.47
CA TRP A 339 14.10 12.94 -11.96
C TRP A 339 15.13 11.82 -11.75
N PRO A 340 16.43 12.13 -11.95
CA PRO A 340 17.51 11.22 -11.58
C PRO A 340 17.47 10.86 -10.10
N ASP A 341 17.97 9.69 -9.76
CA ASP A 341 18.02 9.20 -8.38
C ASP A 341 18.78 10.17 -7.46
N GLU A 342 19.88 10.71 -7.95
CA GLU A 342 20.75 11.65 -7.22
C GLU A 342 19.98 12.87 -6.75
N ARG A 343 19.14 13.46 -7.61
CA ARG A 343 18.34 14.65 -7.28
C ARG A 343 17.27 14.35 -6.23
N LEU A 344 16.63 13.19 -6.33
CA LEU A 344 15.66 12.72 -5.33
C LEU A 344 16.31 12.45 -3.97
N LEU A 345 17.53 11.89 -4.00
CA LEU A 345 18.33 11.63 -2.80
C LEU A 345 18.76 12.94 -2.12
N GLU A 346 19.22 13.93 -2.89
CA GLU A 346 19.58 15.26 -2.38
C GLU A 346 18.38 15.93 -1.69
N GLU A 347 17.21 15.97 -2.34
CA GLU A 347 15.99 16.55 -1.77
C GLU A 347 15.52 15.80 -0.52
N GLY A 348 15.51 14.46 -0.59
CA GLY A 348 15.14 13.60 0.54
C GLY A 348 16.07 13.77 1.73
N PHE A 349 17.38 13.81 1.50
CA PHE A 349 18.35 14.01 2.58
C PHE A 349 18.29 15.41 3.18
N ALA A 350 18.10 16.46 2.35
CA ALA A 350 17.89 17.82 2.83
C ALA A 350 16.64 17.92 3.73
N CYS A 351 15.58 17.20 3.40
CA CYS A 351 14.40 17.07 4.27
C CYS A 351 14.74 16.44 5.63
N LEU A 352 15.53 15.36 5.64
CA LEU A 352 15.98 14.71 6.88
C LEU A 352 16.83 15.66 7.74
N GLN A 353 17.71 16.44 7.12
CA GLN A 353 18.53 17.45 7.83
C GLN A 353 17.71 18.56 8.46
N ARG A 354 16.56 18.92 7.87
CA ARG A 354 15.64 19.88 8.51
C ARG A 354 15.00 19.34 9.78
N ILE A 355 14.69 18.02 9.79
CA ILE A 355 14.14 17.35 10.97
C ILE A 355 15.22 17.13 12.03
N ASN A 356 16.41 16.72 11.61
CA ASN A 356 17.57 16.54 12.48
C ASN A 356 18.82 17.24 11.91
N PRO A 357 19.12 18.48 12.35
CA PRO A 357 20.25 19.24 11.85
C PRO A 357 21.64 18.65 12.17
N LEU A 358 21.72 17.61 12.99
CA LEU A 358 22.98 16.91 13.30
C LEU A 358 23.39 15.92 12.20
N LEU A 359 22.52 15.66 11.22
CA LEU A 359 22.83 14.77 10.10
C LEU A 359 23.81 15.45 9.13
N SER A 360 24.79 14.68 8.68
CA SER A 360 25.75 15.07 7.64
C SER A 360 25.86 14.00 6.57
N GLY A 361 26.49 14.31 5.44
CA GLY A 361 26.75 13.33 4.39
C GLY A 361 27.58 12.12 4.86
N GLU A 362 28.37 12.27 5.92
CA GLU A 362 29.16 11.18 6.52
C GLU A 362 28.31 10.13 7.25
N ASP A 363 27.06 10.49 7.58
CA ASP A 363 26.11 9.55 8.19
C ASP A 363 25.47 8.60 7.15
N ILE A 364 25.57 8.91 5.86
CA ILE A 364 25.01 8.07 4.78
C ILE A 364 25.88 6.83 4.59
N VAL A 365 25.32 5.65 4.81
CA VAL A 365 25.95 4.35 4.57
C VAL A 365 25.61 3.85 3.16
N ALA A 366 24.32 3.88 2.80
CA ALA A 366 23.84 3.45 1.51
C ALA A 366 22.52 4.17 1.15
N THR A 367 22.22 4.19 -0.14
CA THR A 367 21.00 4.80 -0.67
C THR A 367 20.39 3.94 -1.76
N LYS A 368 19.06 4.00 -1.90
CA LYS A 368 18.31 3.33 -2.97
C LYS A 368 17.07 4.16 -3.31
N VAL A 369 16.68 4.12 -4.58
CA VAL A 369 15.42 4.71 -5.04
C VAL A 369 14.57 3.61 -5.67
N ALA A 370 13.35 3.44 -5.17
CA ALA A 370 12.35 2.54 -5.74
C ALA A 370 11.23 3.37 -6.39
N ARG A 371 10.77 2.95 -7.57
CA ARG A 371 9.67 3.60 -8.29
C ARG A 371 8.58 2.60 -8.61
N LEU A 372 7.34 3.03 -8.48
CA LEU A 372 6.17 2.26 -8.88
C LEU A 372 5.18 3.17 -9.60
N ARG A 373 4.95 2.90 -10.87
CA ARG A 373 4.12 3.73 -11.75
C ARG A 373 2.65 3.77 -11.33
N TYR A 374 2.11 2.65 -10.90
CA TYR A 374 0.72 2.49 -10.47
C TYR A 374 0.69 2.10 -8.99
N GLY A 375 1.08 3.03 -8.14
CA GLY A 375 1.27 2.77 -6.71
C GLY A 375 0.00 2.83 -5.90
N GLN A 376 -0.97 3.68 -6.31
CA GLN A 376 -2.19 3.89 -5.54
C GLN A 376 -3.33 4.42 -6.41
N PRO A 377 -4.53 3.81 -6.37
CA PRO A 377 -5.71 4.39 -6.98
C PRO A 377 -6.12 5.67 -6.26
N ILE A 378 -6.67 6.62 -6.99
CA ILE A 378 -7.33 7.81 -6.44
C ILE A 378 -8.79 7.46 -6.20
N CYS A 379 -9.14 7.35 -4.93
CA CYS A 379 -10.52 7.06 -4.53
C CYS A 379 -11.27 8.36 -4.31
N GLU A 380 -12.14 8.72 -5.25
CA GLU A 380 -13.02 9.89 -5.22
C GLU A 380 -14.35 9.54 -4.52
N PRO A 381 -15.18 10.53 -4.15
CA PRO A 381 -16.56 10.28 -3.73
C PRO A 381 -17.34 9.44 -4.76
N GLY A 382 -18.08 8.42 -4.30
CA GLY A 382 -18.78 7.50 -5.20
C GLY A 382 -17.92 6.43 -5.86
N PHE A 383 -16.71 6.20 -5.37
CA PHE A 383 -15.74 5.32 -6.01
C PHE A 383 -16.19 3.85 -6.10
N ALA A 384 -16.99 3.37 -5.14
CA ALA A 384 -17.52 1.99 -5.18
C ALA A 384 -18.27 1.66 -6.48
N ALA A 385 -19.01 2.64 -7.03
CA ALA A 385 -19.76 2.46 -8.28
C ALA A 385 -18.86 2.40 -9.53
N LYS A 386 -17.63 2.92 -9.46
CA LYS A 386 -16.66 2.88 -10.57
C LYS A 386 -16.01 1.51 -10.73
N ILE A 387 -15.87 0.74 -9.64
CA ILE A 387 -15.17 -0.54 -9.65
C ILE A 387 -16.07 -1.61 -10.30
N PRO A 388 -15.65 -2.27 -11.40
CA PRO A 388 -16.40 -3.40 -11.95
C PRO A 388 -16.36 -4.60 -10.96
N PRO A 389 -17.29 -5.59 -11.09
CA PRO A 389 -17.14 -6.85 -10.35
C PRO A 389 -15.80 -7.54 -10.63
N THR A 390 -15.31 -8.39 -9.72
CA THR A 390 -14.09 -9.18 -9.97
C THR A 390 -14.31 -10.21 -11.09
N GLN A 391 -15.50 -10.79 -11.16
CA GLN A 391 -15.89 -11.69 -12.25
C GLN A 391 -16.25 -10.87 -13.48
N THR A 392 -15.55 -11.11 -14.57
CA THR A 392 -15.78 -10.42 -15.85
C THR A 392 -16.86 -11.12 -16.69
N PRO A 393 -17.36 -10.48 -17.76
CA PRO A 393 -18.23 -11.14 -18.74
C PRO A 393 -17.54 -12.26 -19.53
N ILE A 394 -16.21 -12.36 -19.49
CA ILE A 394 -15.45 -13.45 -20.12
C ILE A 394 -15.41 -14.62 -19.14
N ALA A 395 -16.01 -15.74 -19.53
CA ALA A 395 -16.05 -16.93 -18.70
C ALA A 395 -14.64 -17.41 -18.33
N GLY A 396 -14.41 -17.68 -17.03
CA GLY A 396 -13.11 -18.09 -16.51
C GLY A 396 -12.12 -16.96 -16.26
N LEU A 397 -12.50 -15.67 -16.47
CA LEU A 397 -11.61 -14.54 -16.19
C LEU A 397 -12.06 -13.73 -14.99
N GLN A 398 -11.18 -13.60 -14.00
CA GLN A 398 -11.34 -12.67 -12.89
C GLN A 398 -10.23 -11.61 -12.89
N ILE A 399 -10.59 -10.40 -12.48
CA ILE A 399 -9.69 -9.25 -12.44
C ILE A 399 -9.83 -8.55 -11.09
N ALA A 400 -8.70 -8.21 -10.47
CA ALA A 400 -8.65 -7.27 -9.36
C ALA A 400 -7.25 -6.65 -9.23
N ASP A 401 -7.19 -5.42 -8.78
CA ASP A 401 -5.98 -4.77 -8.29
C ASP A 401 -6.26 -4.02 -6.98
N THR A 402 -5.39 -3.13 -6.58
CA THR A 402 -5.53 -2.37 -5.33
C THR A 402 -6.76 -1.47 -5.26
N CYS A 403 -7.40 -1.12 -6.38
CA CYS A 403 -8.64 -0.33 -6.37
C CYS A 403 -9.83 -1.10 -5.76
N TYR A 404 -9.79 -2.43 -5.83
CA TYR A 404 -10.82 -3.31 -5.26
C TYR A 404 -10.79 -3.43 -3.74
N TYR A 405 -9.82 -2.81 -3.08
CA TYR A 405 -9.77 -2.76 -1.61
C TYR A 405 -10.70 -1.69 -1.05
N TYR A 406 -11.14 -0.74 -1.88
CA TYR A 406 -12.00 0.36 -1.42
C TYR A 406 -13.16 -0.13 -0.55
N PRO A 407 -13.44 0.54 0.57
CA PRO A 407 -12.82 1.78 1.04
C PRO A 407 -11.52 1.61 1.83
N GLU A 408 -11.03 0.38 1.99
CA GLU A 408 -9.78 0.12 2.70
C GLU A 408 -8.56 0.64 1.89
N ASP A 409 -7.47 0.90 2.60
CA ASP A 409 -6.21 1.25 1.96
C ASP A 409 -5.51 -0.02 1.44
N ARG A 410 -4.55 0.17 0.52
CA ARG A 410 -3.69 -0.93 0.06
C ARG A 410 -2.92 -1.51 1.25
N GLY A 411 -2.96 -2.82 1.38
CA GLY A 411 -2.32 -3.54 2.47
C GLY A 411 -2.22 -5.03 2.21
N ILE A 412 -1.37 -5.69 2.97
CA ILE A 412 -1.20 -7.15 2.91
C ILE A 412 -2.52 -7.85 3.22
N ALA A 413 -3.23 -7.42 4.26
CA ALA A 413 -4.49 -8.04 4.68
C ALA A 413 -5.57 -8.01 3.57
N GLU A 414 -5.71 -6.88 2.88
CA GLU A 414 -6.67 -6.74 1.79
C GLU A 414 -6.27 -7.57 0.57
N SER A 415 -4.95 -7.62 0.27
CA SER A 415 -4.40 -8.49 -0.78
C SER A 415 -4.72 -9.96 -0.52
N VAL A 416 -4.47 -10.44 0.71
CA VAL A 416 -4.78 -11.81 1.14
C VAL A 416 -6.26 -12.09 1.03
N ARG A 417 -7.11 -11.24 1.63
CA ARG A 417 -8.56 -11.41 1.64
C ARG A 417 -9.13 -11.53 0.22
N LEU A 418 -8.70 -10.65 -0.66
CA LEU A 418 -9.22 -10.60 -2.03
C LEU A 418 -8.69 -11.76 -2.88
N GLY A 419 -7.40 -12.08 -2.80
CA GLY A 419 -6.79 -13.20 -3.52
C GLY A 419 -7.45 -14.53 -3.16
N MET A 420 -7.61 -14.81 -1.86
CA MET A 420 -8.28 -16.02 -1.36
C MET A 420 -9.72 -16.12 -1.89
N ARG A 421 -10.48 -15.02 -1.83
CA ARG A 421 -11.86 -14.97 -2.31
C ARG A 421 -11.98 -15.24 -3.81
N MET A 422 -11.07 -14.66 -4.61
CA MET A 422 -11.07 -14.87 -6.07
C MET A 422 -10.82 -16.33 -6.44
N ALA A 423 -9.87 -16.98 -5.77
CA ALA A 423 -9.57 -18.39 -6.01
C ALA A 423 -10.78 -19.28 -5.67
N THR A 424 -11.42 -19.07 -4.52
CA THR A 424 -12.61 -19.82 -4.10
C THR A 424 -13.75 -19.69 -5.12
N ALA A 425 -13.95 -18.49 -5.70
CA ALA A 425 -15.00 -18.25 -6.67
C ALA A 425 -14.75 -18.85 -8.08
N ILE A 426 -13.58 -19.44 -8.34
CA ILE A 426 -13.34 -20.24 -9.56
C ILE A 426 -13.82 -21.68 -9.38
N ALA A 427 -13.81 -22.18 -8.14
CA ALA A 427 -14.18 -23.56 -7.83
C ALA A 427 -15.71 -23.78 -7.89
N ASP A 428 -16.49 -22.71 -7.75
CA ASP A 428 -17.95 -22.70 -7.87
C ASP A 428 -18.39 -22.49 -9.34
#